data_d746dd5114b266fd140825c4b8126fa4
#
_entry.id   d746dd5114b266fd140825c4b8126fa4
#
_cell.length_a   1.000
_cell.length_b   1.000
_cell.length_c   1.000
_cell.angle_alpha   90.00
_cell.angle_beta   90.00
_cell.angle_gamma   90.00
#
_symmetry.space_group_name_H-M   'P 1'
#
loop_
_entity.id
_entity.type
_entity.pdbx_description
1 polymer ?
#
loop_
_entity_poly.entity_id
_entity_poly.type
_entity_poly.pdbx_seq_one_letter_code
_entity_poly.pdbx_strand_id
1 'polypeptide(L)'
;MKASFSGYYPPSTEQYERLWNEAIIVLDTNVLLNLYRLPTVARDELLGVLELLKERLWIPHQVALEFQRRRLTVIASERKSTEEALTAASELVDDIKAKVEGLQIDKRGLGIESQPLLEELEKANGQLLEAIKATHSAQLDISASDPIRQRLDGLLEGRVGTGPKSQVELDSLVSGGEDRFKERIPPGFADADKDKNPNEANFIFDHIKYQRKFGDLILWRQLIQHVKESKIKAVLLITADRKEDWWWREQGKTVGPHPELIREIHRDGGVDLFWMYSSVQFVEHANKYSTASVSTESVAEIKQVALFDPDSLVNIRRFLGQPRNFPATDSRDIALRFLSDRPDMRLVVQCVEAWLSRRGEFVESNHRGFPDFFVRKGEEVHGYEVKYLRSFDRMLMSPVVVNGLLRGYLEVNEGRLSAFTMIIAIAEEDFYEILESQRKPELYERLARLLAKYPVDSIVVGAVVDEEFEVLAHHKSHGRGDDSLI
;
A
#
# COMPACT_ATOMS: atom_id res chain seq x y z
N MET A 1 17.99 -6.04 33.43
CA MET A 1 17.35 -6.28 32.15
C MET A 1 17.23 -4.98 31.33
N LYS A 2 16.57 -3.91 31.82
CA LYS A 2 16.35 -2.65 31.07
C LYS A 2 17.63 -2.02 30.51
N ALA A 3 18.70 -1.95 31.29
CA ALA A 3 19.97 -1.36 30.86
C ALA A 3 20.62 -2.12 29.70
N SER A 4 20.54 -3.46 29.70
CA SER A 4 21.13 -4.32 28.66
C SER A 4 20.27 -4.43 27.39
N PHE A 5 18.97 -4.14 27.51
CA PHE A 5 17.98 -4.33 26.44
C PHE A 5 17.12 -3.07 26.23
N SER A 6 17.74 -1.89 26.37
CA SER A 6 17.02 -0.60 26.29
C SER A 6 16.20 -0.44 25.01
N GLY A 7 16.63 -1.00 23.88
CA GLY A 7 15.90 -0.94 22.61
C GLY A 7 14.51 -1.59 22.60
N TYR A 8 14.22 -2.44 23.56
CA TYR A 8 12.91 -3.11 23.70
C TYR A 8 11.95 -2.37 24.64
N TYR A 9 12.35 -1.24 25.18
CA TYR A 9 11.54 -0.48 26.13
C TYR A 9 11.16 0.88 25.55
N PRO A 10 9.86 1.22 25.53
CA PRO A 10 9.46 2.56 25.14
C PRO A 10 10.00 3.59 26.14
N PRO A 11 10.21 4.84 25.71
CA PRO A 11 10.57 5.93 26.61
C PRO A 11 9.56 6.13 27.74
N SER A 12 10.02 6.55 28.91
CA SER A 12 9.12 6.99 29.99
C SER A 12 8.48 8.34 29.63
N THR A 13 7.50 8.79 30.43
CA THR A 13 6.86 10.10 30.25
C THR A 13 7.88 11.22 30.27
N GLU A 14 8.81 11.20 31.20
CA GLU A 14 9.88 12.20 31.34
C GLU A 14 10.85 12.16 30.14
N GLN A 15 11.09 10.95 29.59
CA GLN A 15 11.91 10.79 28.39
C GLN A 15 11.20 11.31 27.13
N TYR A 16 9.87 11.16 27.02
CA TYR A 16 9.10 11.78 25.95
C TYR A 16 9.12 13.31 26.04
N GLU A 17 8.97 13.88 27.23
CA GLU A 17 9.08 15.34 27.43
C GLU A 17 10.49 15.83 27.06
N ARG A 18 11.53 15.10 27.44
CA ARG A 18 12.90 15.41 27.08
C ARG A 18 13.13 15.36 25.56
N LEU A 19 12.58 14.35 24.85
CA LEU A 19 12.64 14.29 23.38
C LEU A 19 12.05 15.54 22.74
N TRP A 20 10.88 15.99 23.24
CA TRP A 20 10.21 17.17 22.71
C TRP A 20 10.93 18.49 23.03
N ASN A 21 11.66 18.56 24.10
CA ASN A 21 12.37 19.78 24.53
C ASN A 21 13.80 19.87 24.01
N GLU A 22 14.51 18.76 23.86
CA GLU A 22 15.97 18.74 23.63
C GLU A 22 16.40 18.05 22.34
N ALA A 23 15.62 17.12 21.80
CA ALA A 23 16.07 16.33 20.67
C ALA A 23 16.24 17.16 19.40
N ILE A 24 17.28 16.83 18.61
CA ILE A 24 17.24 17.22 17.20
C ILE A 24 16.12 16.45 16.51
N ILE A 25 15.44 17.13 15.58
CA ILE A 25 14.35 16.59 14.81
C ILE A 25 14.86 16.32 13.41
N VAL A 26 14.85 15.06 13.04
CA VAL A 26 15.34 14.57 11.74
C VAL A 26 14.13 14.17 10.91
N LEU A 27 14.02 14.73 9.71
CA LEU A 27 12.93 14.40 8.79
C LEU A 27 13.44 13.45 7.71
N ASP A 28 12.64 12.46 7.39
CA ASP A 28 12.87 11.58 6.26
C ASP A 28 12.31 12.19 4.96
N THR A 29 12.80 11.75 3.81
CA THR A 29 12.43 12.22 2.48
C THR A 29 10.92 12.14 2.23
N ASN A 30 10.27 11.06 2.67
CA ASN A 30 8.84 10.84 2.48
C ASN A 30 7.99 11.88 3.23
N VAL A 31 8.45 12.39 4.38
CA VAL A 31 7.77 13.47 5.12
C VAL A 31 7.78 14.77 4.30
N LEU A 32 8.93 15.12 3.71
CA LEU A 32 9.07 16.30 2.87
C LEU A 32 8.26 16.19 1.56
N LEU A 33 8.27 15.02 0.92
CA LEU A 33 7.53 14.77 -0.32
C LEU A 33 6.01 14.76 -0.09
N ASN A 34 5.54 14.32 1.08
CA ASN A 34 4.13 14.31 1.41
C ASN A 34 3.53 15.72 1.53
N LEU A 35 4.33 16.76 1.74
CA LEU A 35 3.86 18.15 1.70
C LEU A 35 3.19 18.52 0.36
N TYR A 36 3.61 17.89 -0.75
CA TYR A 36 2.99 18.10 -2.07
C TYR A 36 1.67 17.37 -2.25
N ARG A 37 1.35 16.40 -1.38
CA ARG A 37 0.12 15.61 -1.39
C ARG A 37 -0.93 16.13 -0.43
N LEU A 38 -0.51 16.91 0.57
CA LEU A 38 -1.41 17.45 1.57
C LEU A 38 -2.23 18.62 1.00
N PRO A 39 -3.52 18.73 1.39
CA PRO A 39 -4.30 19.94 1.22
C PRO A 39 -3.60 21.15 1.82
N THR A 40 -3.89 22.33 1.31
CA THR A 40 -3.17 23.57 1.68
C THR A 40 -3.17 23.82 3.20
N VAL A 41 -4.33 23.63 3.84
CA VAL A 41 -4.45 23.89 5.30
C VAL A 41 -3.57 22.93 6.10
N ALA A 42 -3.68 21.64 5.89
CA ALA A 42 -2.89 20.64 6.60
C ALA A 42 -1.38 20.80 6.34
N ARG A 43 -1.02 21.14 5.09
CA ARG A 43 0.37 21.45 4.73
C ARG A 43 0.90 22.66 5.47
N ASP A 44 0.13 23.75 5.53
CA ASP A 44 0.56 24.99 6.18
C ASP A 44 0.64 24.82 7.69
N GLU A 45 -0.27 24.08 8.33
CA GLU A 45 -0.21 23.74 9.74
C GLU A 45 1.01 22.86 10.04
N LEU A 46 1.31 21.82 9.23
CA LEU A 46 2.51 21.01 9.40
C LEU A 46 3.80 21.83 9.23
N LEU A 47 3.86 22.70 8.21
CA LEU A 47 4.99 23.61 8.03
C LEU A 47 5.12 24.57 9.21
N GLY A 48 4.02 25.06 9.77
CA GLY A 48 4.02 25.88 10.99
C GLY A 48 4.62 25.15 12.19
N VAL A 49 4.34 23.86 12.36
CA VAL A 49 5.00 23.02 13.40
C VAL A 49 6.51 22.97 13.15
N LEU A 50 6.94 22.75 11.90
CA LEU A 50 8.36 22.70 11.57
C LEU A 50 9.05 24.05 11.78
N GLU A 51 8.36 25.16 11.52
CA GLU A 51 8.86 26.53 11.79
C GLU A 51 9.09 26.78 13.27
N LEU A 52 8.17 26.34 14.14
CA LEU A 52 8.34 26.43 15.60
C LEU A 52 9.56 25.63 16.09
N LEU A 53 9.88 24.54 15.41
CA LEU A 53 10.96 23.62 15.79
C LEU A 53 12.25 23.87 14.97
N LYS A 54 12.31 24.94 14.18
CA LYS A 54 13.35 25.24 13.20
C LYS A 54 14.77 25.07 13.75
N GLU A 55 15.06 25.58 14.95
CA GLU A 55 16.42 25.56 15.50
C GLU A 55 16.93 24.15 15.85
N ARG A 56 16.04 23.18 15.89
CA ARG A 56 16.33 21.77 16.17
C ARG A 56 16.16 20.86 14.94
N LEU A 57 15.77 21.43 13.79
CA LEU A 57 15.68 20.65 12.55
C LEU A 57 17.05 20.37 11.98
N TRP A 58 17.23 19.16 11.50
CA TRP A 58 18.36 18.75 10.70
C TRP A 58 17.95 17.61 9.76
N ILE A 59 18.52 17.57 8.56
CA ILE A 59 18.30 16.46 7.63
C ILE A 59 19.63 15.93 7.07
N PRO A 60 19.78 14.62 6.89
CA PRO A 60 20.90 14.03 6.15
C PRO A 60 20.97 14.58 4.71
N HIS A 61 22.16 14.65 4.16
CA HIS A 61 22.35 15.00 2.73
C HIS A 61 21.55 14.07 1.81
N GLN A 62 21.50 12.76 2.12
CA GLN A 62 20.75 11.77 1.36
C GLN A 62 19.26 12.15 1.25
N VAL A 63 18.65 12.62 2.33
CA VAL A 63 17.26 13.09 2.36
C VAL A 63 17.07 14.29 1.43
N ALA A 64 17.95 15.29 1.53
CA ALA A 64 17.87 16.47 0.69
C ALA A 64 18.06 16.11 -0.80
N LEU A 65 19.01 15.25 -1.12
CA LEU A 65 19.28 14.80 -2.48
C LEU A 65 18.08 14.04 -3.07
N GLU A 66 17.53 13.13 -2.31
CA GLU A 66 16.37 12.36 -2.75
C GLU A 66 15.14 13.24 -2.92
N PHE A 67 14.89 14.17 -1.99
CA PHE A 67 13.83 15.17 -2.11
C PHE A 67 13.96 15.97 -3.41
N GLN A 68 15.14 16.56 -3.69
CA GLN A 68 15.35 17.34 -4.92
C GLN A 68 15.12 16.52 -6.18
N ARG A 69 15.52 15.27 -6.19
CA ARG A 69 15.36 14.36 -7.34
C ARG A 69 13.91 13.92 -7.56
N ARG A 70 13.13 13.72 -6.48
CA ARG A 70 11.80 13.12 -6.58
C ARG A 70 10.65 14.12 -6.55
N ARG A 71 10.86 15.36 -6.04
CA ARG A 71 9.75 16.31 -5.86
C ARG A 71 8.98 16.60 -7.15
N LEU A 72 9.67 16.84 -8.29
CA LEU A 72 8.99 17.09 -9.56
C LEU A 72 8.19 15.89 -10.05
N THR A 73 8.66 14.68 -9.81
CA THR A 73 7.92 13.45 -10.11
C THR A 73 6.65 13.36 -9.26
N VAL A 74 6.73 13.74 -7.98
CA VAL A 74 5.55 13.78 -7.10
C VAL A 74 4.56 14.82 -7.59
N ILE A 75 4.99 16.05 -7.87
CA ILE A 75 4.12 17.12 -8.42
C ILE A 75 3.42 16.64 -9.69
N ALA A 76 4.17 16.09 -10.65
CA ALA A 76 3.60 15.59 -11.90
C ALA A 76 2.62 14.43 -11.67
N SER A 77 2.94 13.53 -10.74
CA SER A 77 2.07 12.39 -10.41
C SER A 77 0.75 12.82 -9.79
N GLU A 78 0.76 13.77 -8.85
CA GLU A 78 -0.45 14.29 -8.23
C GLU A 78 -1.34 15.01 -9.24
N ARG A 79 -0.75 15.84 -10.11
CA ARG A 79 -1.47 16.53 -11.17
C ARG A 79 -2.09 15.56 -12.18
N LYS A 80 -1.33 14.55 -12.60
CA LYS A 80 -1.81 13.50 -13.48
C LYS A 80 -2.97 12.70 -12.86
N SER A 81 -2.92 12.44 -11.55
CA SER A 81 -4.01 11.74 -10.85
C SER A 81 -5.34 12.48 -10.91
N THR A 82 -5.31 13.80 -10.73
CA THR A 82 -6.54 14.61 -10.82
C THR A 82 -7.01 14.77 -12.26
N GLU A 83 -6.11 14.81 -13.25
CA GLU A 83 -6.47 14.81 -14.67
C GLU A 83 -7.15 13.50 -15.09
N GLU A 84 -6.60 12.36 -14.66
CA GLU A 84 -7.21 11.04 -14.88
C GLU A 84 -8.59 10.93 -14.20
N ALA A 85 -8.73 11.46 -12.97
CA ALA A 85 -10.01 11.51 -12.27
C ALA A 85 -11.04 12.39 -12.98
N LEU A 86 -10.62 13.55 -13.54
CA LEU A 86 -11.48 14.41 -14.36
C LEU A 86 -11.98 13.67 -15.60
N THR A 87 -11.08 13.01 -16.32
CA THR A 87 -11.43 12.23 -17.50
C THR A 87 -12.44 11.13 -17.17
N ALA A 88 -12.13 10.32 -16.14
CA ALA A 88 -13.02 9.25 -15.71
C ALA A 88 -14.41 9.75 -15.28
N ALA A 89 -14.46 10.84 -14.52
CA ALA A 89 -15.74 11.44 -14.10
C ALA A 89 -16.51 12.05 -15.27
N SER A 90 -15.82 12.63 -16.27
CA SER A 90 -16.51 13.19 -17.46
C SER A 90 -17.14 12.13 -18.34
N GLU A 91 -16.55 10.92 -18.44
CA GLU A 91 -17.05 9.84 -19.28
C GLU A 91 -18.14 9.00 -18.58
N LEU A 92 -18.18 9.01 -17.24
CA LEU A 92 -19.02 8.11 -16.43
C LEU A 92 -20.51 8.23 -16.75
N VAL A 93 -21.04 9.45 -16.82
CA VAL A 93 -22.49 9.70 -17.02
C VAL A 93 -22.89 9.35 -18.45
N ASP A 94 -22.07 9.69 -19.44
CA ASP A 94 -22.33 9.37 -20.83
C ASP A 94 -22.35 7.84 -21.06
N ASP A 95 -21.44 7.11 -20.43
CA ASP A 95 -21.42 5.65 -20.43
C ASP A 95 -22.69 5.04 -19.81
N ILE A 96 -23.15 5.60 -18.68
CA ILE A 96 -24.38 5.14 -18.02
C ILE A 96 -25.60 5.42 -18.89
N LYS A 97 -25.72 6.63 -19.44
CA LYS A 97 -26.81 7.00 -20.34
C LYS A 97 -26.90 6.06 -21.55
N ALA A 98 -25.78 5.87 -22.25
CA ALA A 98 -25.73 4.99 -23.40
C ALA A 98 -26.18 3.55 -23.07
N LYS A 99 -25.82 3.05 -21.88
CA LYS A 99 -26.25 1.72 -21.42
C LYS A 99 -27.75 1.69 -21.10
N VAL A 100 -28.28 2.69 -20.39
CA VAL A 100 -29.69 2.78 -20.02
C VAL A 100 -30.57 2.88 -21.30
N GLU A 101 -30.18 3.73 -22.26
CA GLU A 101 -30.85 3.86 -23.55
C GLU A 101 -30.79 2.54 -24.35
N GLY A 102 -29.62 1.89 -24.41
CA GLY A 102 -29.45 0.62 -25.11
C GLY A 102 -30.31 -0.52 -24.53
N LEU A 103 -30.56 -0.50 -23.24
CA LEU A 103 -31.41 -1.49 -22.56
C LEU A 103 -32.91 -1.17 -22.73
N GLN A 104 -33.27 0.03 -23.20
CA GLN A 104 -34.65 0.51 -23.38
C GLN A 104 -35.53 0.31 -22.11
N ILE A 105 -34.99 0.59 -20.94
CA ILE A 105 -35.61 0.29 -19.63
C ILE A 105 -36.99 0.90 -19.52
N ASP A 106 -37.18 2.15 -19.99
CA ASP A 106 -38.45 2.87 -19.95
C ASP A 106 -39.53 2.22 -20.82
N LYS A 107 -39.13 1.43 -21.85
CA LYS A 107 -40.09 0.82 -22.82
C LYS A 107 -40.46 -0.63 -22.48
N ARG A 108 -39.87 -1.19 -21.43
CA ARG A 108 -40.09 -2.60 -21.06
C ARG A 108 -41.25 -2.85 -20.11
N GLY A 109 -42.01 -1.82 -19.76
CA GLY A 109 -43.15 -1.96 -18.82
C GLY A 109 -42.75 -2.24 -17.38
N LEU A 110 -41.50 -1.94 -17.02
CA LEU A 110 -40.94 -2.18 -15.66
C LEU A 110 -41.39 -1.12 -14.65
N GLY A 111 -42.12 -0.07 -15.08
CA GLY A 111 -42.50 1.03 -14.20
C GLY A 111 -41.33 1.89 -13.72
N ILE A 112 -40.19 1.84 -14.41
CA ILE A 112 -39.01 2.63 -14.11
C ILE A 112 -38.97 3.83 -15.04
N GLU A 113 -38.94 5.02 -14.46
CA GLU A 113 -38.67 6.27 -15.18
C GLU A 113 -37.20 6.60 -15.01
N SER A 114 -36.37 6.33 -16.04
CA SER A 114 -34.91 6.48 -15.95
C SER A 114 -34.48 7.95 -16.03
N GLN A 115 -35.21 8.80 -16.73
CA GLN A 115 -34.84 10.20 -17.01
C GLN A 115 -34.59 11.03 -15.73
N PRO A 116 -35.49 11.05 -14.72
CA PRO A 116 -35.28 11.82 -13.51
C PRO A 116 -34.04 11.35 -12.72
N LEU A 117 -33.79 10.03 -12.72
CA LEU A 117 -32.64 9.45 -12.03
C LEU A 117 -31.32 9.79 -12.73
N LEU A 118 -31.32 9.83 -14.07
CA LEU A 118 -30.16 10.26 -14.86
C LEU A 118 -29.84 11.75 -14.63
N GLU A 119 -30.86 12.60 -14.51
CA GLU A 119 -30.69 14.03 -14.20
C GLU A 119 -30.08 14.25 -12.81
N GLU A 120 -30.51 13.49 -11.80
CA GLU A 120 -29.89 13.52 -10.46
C GLU A 120 -28.46 13.08 -10.51
N LEU A 121 -28.14 12.01 -11.25
CA LEU A 121 -26.78 11.52 -11.45
C LEU A 121 -25.88 12.56 -12.14
N GLU A 122 -26.39 13.22 -13.19
CA GLU A 122 -25.66 14.31 -13.86
C GLU A 122 -25.35 15.46 -12.92
N LYS A 123 -26.32 15.88 -12.11
CA LYS A 123 -26.14 16.94 -11.14
C LYS A 123 -25.05 16.56 -10.11
N ALA A 124 -25.12 15.34 -9.57
CA ALA A 124 -24.12 14.84 -8.61
C ALA A 124 -22.73 14.75 -9.25
N ASN A 125 -22.65 14.25 -10.48
CA ASN A 125 -21.38 14.17 -11.22
C ASN A 125 -20.83 15.56 -11.57
N GLY A 126 -21.69 16.52 -11.90
CA GLY A 126 -21.30 17.91 -12.11
C GLY A 126 -20.64 18.53 -10.87
N GLN A 127 -21.19 18.28 -9.68
CA GLN A 127 -20.59 18.73 -8.42
C GLN A 127 -19.22 18.07 -8.17
N LEU A 128 -19.09 16.77 -8.45
CA LEU A 128 -17.83 16.06 -8.35
C LEU A 128 -16.77 16.63 -9.31
N LEU A 129 -17.14 16.85 -10.58
CA LEU A 129 -16.26 17.45 -11.57
C LEU A 129 -15.77 18.83 -11.16
N GLU A 130 -16.64 19.69 -10.64
CA GLU A 130 -16.25 21.02 -10.14
C GLU A 130 -15.28 20.92 -8.94
N ALA A 131 -15.52 20.00 -8.02
CA ALA A 131 -14.61 19.79 -6.89
C ALA A 131 -13.21 19.30 -7.35
N ILE A 132 -13.16 18.34 -8.30
CA ILE A 132 -11.88 17.86 -8.85
C ILE A 132 -11.18 18.96 -9.65
N LYS A 133 -11.89 19.74 -10.47
CA LYS A 133 -11.34 20.89 -11.22
C LYS A 133 -10.73 21.94 -10.28
N ALA A 134 -11.43 22.27 -9.20
CA ALA A 134 -10.93 23.21 -8.21
C ALA A 134 -9.61 22.70 -7.59
N THR A 135 -9.56 21.42 -7.21
CA THR A 135 -8.34 20.78 -6.69
C THR A 135 -7.22 20.80 -7.73
N HIS A 136 -7.50 20.38 -8.98
CA HIS A 136 -6.51 20.35 -10.07
C HIS A 136 -5.94 21.74 -10.37
N SER A 137 -6.79 22.78 -10.35
CA SER A 137 -6.36 24.17 -10.59
C SER A 137 -5.51 24.73 -9.47
N ALA A 138 -5.69 24.25 -8.23
CA ALA A 138 -4.89 24.65 -7.08
C ALA A 138 -3.55 23.90 -6.96
N GLN A 139 -3.38 22.78 -7.71
CA GLN A 139 -2.15 22.00 -7.69
C GLN A 139 -1.00 22.72 -8.40
N LEU A 140 0.21 22.48 -7.88
CA LEU A 140 1.44 23.00 -8.50
C LEU A 140 1.68 22.39 -9.88
N ASP A 141 2.19 23.22 -10.79
CA ASP A 141 2.75 22.77 -12.07
C ASP A 141 4.27 22.66 -11.95
N ILE A 142 4.86 21.69 -12.66
CA ILE A 142 6.31 21.44 -12.65
C ILE A 142 7.14 22.62 -13.14
N SER A 143 6.56 23.49 -13.96
CA SER A 143 7.18 24.70 -14.52
C SER A 143 6.92 25.95 -13.68
N ALA A 144 6.02 25.88 -12.69
CA ALA A 144 5.67 27.02 -11.85
C ALA A 144 6.68 27.22 -10.71
N SER A 145 6.61 28.41 -10.09
CA SER A 145 7.30 28.65 -8.82
C SER A 145 6.82 27.67 -7.76
N ASP A 146 7.75 27.10 -6.99
CA ASP A 146 7.48 26.10 -5.96
C ASP A 146 7.56 26.74 -4.55
N PRO A 147 6.44 27.21 -4.00
CA PRO A 147 6.42 27.88 -2.69
C PRO A 147 6.71 26.91 -1.53
N ILE A 148 6.40 25.61 -1.69
CA ILE A 148 6.71 24.60 -0.68
C ILE A 148 8.22 24.44 -0.57
N ARG A 149 8.89 24.28 -1.69
CA ARG A 149 10.36 24.22 -1.72
C ARG A 149 10.99 25.49 -1.15
N GLN A 150 10.50 26.69 -1.50
CA GLN A 150 11.03 27.94 -0.97
C GLN A 150 10.92 28.02 0.55
N ARG A 151 9.80 27.55 1.14
CA ARG A 151 9.65 27.48 2.61
C ARG A 151 10.64 26.47 3.20
N LEU A 152 10.78 25.29 2.60
CA LEU A 152 11.74 24.28 3.05
C LEU A 152 13.19 24.76 2.94
N ASP A 153 13.57 25.44 1.86
CA ASP A 153 14.90 26.04 1.71
C ASP A 153 15.20 27.00 2.87
N GLY A 154 14.25 27.88 3.24
CA GLY A 154 14.40 28.79 4.37
C GLY A 154 14.42 28.09 5.74
N LEU A 155 13.67 26.99 5.91
CA LEU A 155 13.66 26.19 7.14
C LEU A 155 14.97 25.42 7.34
N LEU A 156 15.51 24.88 6.26
CA LEU A 156 16.64 23.93 6.28
C LEU A 156 17.99 24.60 5.94
N GLU A 157 18.02 25.91 5.75
CA GLU A 157 19.27 26.64 5.50
C GLU A 157 20.27 26.44 6.64
N GLY A 158 21.45 25.91 6.29
CA GLY A 158 22.49 25.55 7.27
C GLY A 158 22.19 24.32 8.12
N ARG A 159 21.12 23.59 7.82
CA ARG A 159 20.63 22.41 8.58
C ARG A 159 20.64 21.11 7.76
N VAL A 160 21.30 21.12 6.62
CA VAL A 160 21.50 19.94 5.78
C VAL A 160 22.90 19.38 6.02
N GLY A 161 22.99 18.09 6.24
CA GLY A 161 24.26 17.39 6.39
C GLY A 161 25.15 17.48 5.13
N THR A 162 26.46 17.32 5.29
CA THR A 162 27.38 17.29 4.14
C THR A 162 27.29 15.96 3.39
N GLY A 163 27.29 16.04 2.07
CA GLY A 163 27.36 14.86 1.20
C GLY A 163 28.75 14.25 1.12
N PRO A 164 28.86 13.00 0.63
CA PRO A 164 30.15 12.40 0.32
C PRO A 164 30.84 13.22 -0.78
N LYS A 165 32.14 13.45 -0.61
CA LYS A 165 32.97 14.23 -1.54
C LYS A 165 33.59 13.37 -2.65
N SER A 166 33.51 12.06 -2.52
CA SER A 166 34.08 11.10 -3.47
C SER A 166 33.34 9.78 -3.45
N GLN A 167 33.54 8.96 -4.49
CA GLN A 167 33.03 7.60 -4.51
C GLN A 167 33.52 6.77 -3.32
N VAL A 168 34.76 6.95 -2.91
CA VAL A 168 35.36 6.23 -1.78
C VAL A 168 34.63 6.54 -0.46
N GLU A 169 34.23 7.79 -0.23
CA GLU A 169 33.45 8.17 0.94
C GLU A 169 32.05 7.53 0.91
N LEU A 170 31.39 7.55 -0.26
CA LEU A 170 30.09 6.88 -0.42
C LEU A 170 30.23 5.37 -0.21
N ASP A 171 31.24 4.73 -0.81
CA ASP A 171 31.47 3.30 -0.68
C ASP A 171 31.74 2.91 0.80
N SER A 172 32.41 3.79 1.56
CA SER A 172 32.55 3.63 3.01
C SER A 172 31.21 3.70 3.74
N LEU A 173 30.30 4.63 3.34
CA LEU A 173 28.96 4.73 3.90
C LEU A 173 28.08 3.51 3.60
N VAL A 174 28.29 2.79 2.51
CA VAL A 174 27.52 1.60 2.16
C VAL A 174 28.24 0.28 2.48
N SER A 175 29.46 0.36 2.98
CA SER A 175 30.28 -0.82 3.28
C SER A 175 29.56 -1.82 4.18
N GLY A 176 29.58 -3.11 3.81
CA GLY A 176 28.85 -4.18 4.51
C GLY A 176 27.32 -4.11 4.36
N GLY A 177 26.79 -3.22 3.49
CA GLY A 177 25.34 -3.08 3.30
C GLY A 177 24.67 -4.33 2.76
N GLU A 178 25.31 -5.04 1.82
CA GLU A 178 24.79 -6.31 1.28
C GLU A 178 24.64 -7.38 2.37
N ASP A 179 25.63 -7.50 3.25
CA ASP A 179 25.58 -8.49 4.33
C ASP A 179 24.54 -8.10 5.38
N ARG A 180 24.42 -6.79 5.70
CA ARG A 180 23.32 -6.30 6.56
C ARG A 180 21.94 -6.70 6.00
N PHE A 181 21.73 -6.55 4.69
CA PHE A 181 20.44 -6.87 4.06
C PHE A 181 20.16 -8.37 4.08
N LYS A 182 21.15 -9.22 3.80
CA LYS A 182 21.02 -10.68 3.91
C LYS A 182 20.67 -11.12 5.34
N GLU A 183 21.31 -10.49 6.33
CA GLU A 183 21.11 -10.79 7.76
C GLU A 183 19.91 -10.02 8.35
N ARG A 184 19.14 -9.29 7.50
CA ARG A 184 18.00 -8.46 7.90
C ARG A 184 18.32 -7.46 9.02
N ILE A 185 19.52 -6.87 8.99
CA ILE A 185 19.94 -5.80 9.91
C ILE A 185 19.42 -4.46 9.38
N PRO A 186 18.55 -3.73 10.13
CA PRO A 186 17.95 -2.48 9.68
C PRO A 186 18.96 -1.32 9.64
N PRO A 187 18.65 -0.23 8.90
CA PRO A 187 17.52 -0.08 7.99
C PRO A 187 17.86 -0.50 6.56
N GLY A 188 16.84 -0.58 5.69
CA GLY A 188 16.99 -0.65 4.24
C GLY A 188 16.92 -2.06 3.65
N PHE A 189 16.88 -3.14 4.45
CA PHE A 189 16.80 -4.49 3.90
C PHE A 189 15.50 -4.77 3.13
N ALA A 190 14.41 -4.07 3.46
CA ALA A 190 13.17 -4.15 2.71
C ALA A 190 13.27 -3.54 1.29
N ASP A 191 14.33 -2.79 1.01
CA ASP A 191 14.62 -2.16 -0.27
C ASP A 191 15.62 -2.94 -1.14
N ALA A 192 16.06 -4.12 -0.72
CA ALA A 192 17.03 -4.96 -1.44
C ALA A 192 16.62 -5.21 -2.91
N ASP A 193 15.32 -5.31 -3.17
CA ASP A 193 14.76 -5.56 -4.50
C ASP A 193 14.80 -4.36 -5.47
N LYS A 194 15.19 -3.18 -5.02
CA LYS A 194 15.32 -1.99 -5.90
C LYS A 194 16.41 -2.14 -6.98
N ASP A 195 17.24 -3.17 -6.91
CA ASP A 195 18.22 -3.54 -7.94
C ASP A 195 17.63 -4.27 -9.12
N LYS A 196 16.44 -4.87 -9.00
CA LYS A 196 15.86 -5.74 -10.03
C LYS A 196 15.59 -5.02 -11.35
N ASN A 197 15.45 -3.69 -11.34
CA ASN A 197 15.38 -2.89 -12.55
C ASN A 197 16.73 -2.17 -12.79
N PRO A 198 17.60 -2.67 -13.68
CA PRO A 198 18.93 -2.10 -13.91
C PRO A 198 18.92 -0.62 -14.33
N ASN A 199 17.85 -0.18 -15.03
CA ASN A 199 17.73 1.21 -15.50
C ASN A 199 17.41 2.19 -14.35
N GLU A 200 16.90 1.70 -13.23
CA GLU A 200 16.53 2.50 -12.08
C GLU A 200 17.37 2.22 -10.84
N ALA A 201 18.14 1.12 -10.84
CA ALA A 201 18.93 0.68 -9.68
C ALA A 201 19.95 1.72 -9.20
N ASN A 202 20.48 2.52 -10.13
CA ASN A 202 21.55 3.47 -9.85
C ASN A 202 21.23 4.87 -10.40
N PHE A 203 21.91 5.87 -9.84
CA PHE A 203 21.96 7.21 -10.40
C PHE A 203 23.31 7.87 -10.10
N ILE A 204 23.63 8.93 -10.86
CA ILE A 204 24.85 9.71 -10.68
C ILE A 204 24.44 11.11 -10.19
N PHE A 205 25.13 11.58 -9.16
CA PHE A 205 25.07 12.95 -8.70
C PHE A 205 26.48 13.40 -8.33
N ASP A 206 26.90 14.54 -8.83
CA ASP A 206 28.25 15.12 -8.64
C ASP A 206 29.38 14.10 -8.89
N HIS A 207 29.32 13.38 -10.04
CA HIS A 207 30.23 12.31 -10.46
C HIS A 207 30.27 11.07 -9.52
N ILE A 208 29.43 11.00 -8.49
CA ILE A 208 29.32 9.89 -7.55
C ILE A 208 28.14 9.02 -7.94
N LYS A 209 28.36 7.71 -8.04
CA LYS A 209 27.34 6.72 -8.37
C LYS A 209 26.68 6.16 -7.10
N TYR A 210 25.42 6.46 -6.93
CA TYR A 210 24.57 5.98 -5.83
C TYR A 210 23.78 4.75 -6.26
N GLN A 211 23.66 3.77 -5.37
CA GLN A 211 22.75 2.63 -5.50
C GLN A 211 21.48 2.92 -4.70
N ARG A 212 20.32 2.89 -5.36
CA ARG A 212 19.04 3.30 -4.75
C ARG A 212 18.63 2.44 -3.55
N LYS A 213 18.99 1.15 -3.55
CA LYS A 213 18.69 0.25 -2.43
C LYS A 213 19.33 0.69 -1.12
N PHE A 214 20.48 1.38 -1.15
CA PHE A 214 21.18 1.83 0.05
C PHE A 214 20.74 3.20 0.56
N GLY A 215 19.67 3.80 0.02
CA GLY A 215 19.20 5.13 0.42
C GLY A 215 19.01 5.25 1.93
N ASP A 216 18.25 4.33 2.52
CA ASP A 216 17.95 4.30 3.96
C ASP A 216 19.22 4.06 4.80
N LEU A 217 20.12 3.19 4.33
CA LEU A 217 21.40 2.94 5.02
C LEU A 217 22.32 4.17 4.99
N ILE A 218 22.38 4.89 3.87
CA ILE A 218 23.17 6.13 3.75
C ILE A 218 22.61 7.19 4.71
N LEU A 219 21.29 7.42 4.68
CA LEU A 219 20.59 8.33 5.58
C LEU A 219 20.95 8.00 7.04
N TRP A 220 20.84 6.75 7.43
CA TRP A 220 21.07 6.28 8.79
C TRP A 220 22.52 6.50 9.24
N ARG A 221 23.49 6.18 8.39
CA ARG A 221 24.91 6.37 8.70
C ARG A 221 25.31 7.84 8.74
N GLN A 222 24.73 8.68 7.89
CA GLN A 222 24.90 10.13 7.95
C GLN A 222 24.33 10.70 9.27
N LEU A 223 23.19 10.21 9.72
CA LEU A 223 22.62 10.59 11.01
C LEU A 223 23.55 10.20 12.16
N ILE A 224 24.01 8.93 12.21
CA ILE A 224 24.93 8.45 13.26
C ILE A 224 26.22 9.27 13.27
N GLN A 225 26.80 9.55 12.11
CA GLN A 225 28.01 10.37 12.01
C GLN A 225 27.77 11.79 12.54
N HIS A 226 26.67 12.44 12.15
CA HIS A 226 26.34 13.80 12.59
C HIS A 226 26.16 13.88 14.10
N VAL A 227 25.39 12.97 14.70
CA VAL A 227 25.14 13.00 16.15
C VAL A 227 26.39 12.72 16.97
N LYS A 228 27.29 11.87 16.46
CA LYS A 228 28.59 11.57 17.07
C LYS A 228 29.52 12.79 17.04
N GLU A 229 29.67 13.41 15.88
CA GLU A 229 30.54 14.58 15.68
C GLU A 229 30.05 15.78 16.49
N SER A 230 28.73 16.02 16.48
CA SER A 230 28.10 17.14 17.19
C SER A 230 27.80 16.85 18.67
N LYS A 231 28.11 15.62 19.15
CA LYS A 231 27.87 15.15 20.52
C LYS A 231 26.41 15.28 20.96
N ILE A 232 25.48 15.07 20.04
CA ILE A 232 24.04 15.17 20.28
C ILE A 232 23.58 13.97 21.13
N LYS A 233 22.74 14.24 22.14
CA LYS A 233 22.31 13.25 23.11
C LYS A 233 20.87 12.76 22.93
N ALA A 234 20.03 13.53 22.24
CA ALA A 234 18.66 13.17 22.00
C ALA A 234 18.29 13.37 20.53
N VAL A 235 17.63 12.38 19.94
CA VAL A 235 17.23 12.36 18.52
C VAL A 235 15.80 11.91 18.37
N LEU A 236 15.03 12.63 17.57
CA LEU A 236 13.68 12.28 17.15
C LEU A 236 13.64 12.20 15.62
N LEU A 237 13.50 10.99 15.10
CA LEU A 237 13.37 10.75 13.64
C LEU A 237 11.90 10.68 13.26
N ILE A 238 11.50 11.48 12.27
CA ILE A 238 10.15 11.49 11.73
C ILE A 238 10.18 10.85 10.35
N THR A 239 9.38 9.80 10.18
CA THR A 239 9.27 9.10 8.88
C THR A 239 7.82 8.73 8.58
N ALA A 240 7.44 8.75 7.31
CA ALA A 240 6.20 8.17 6.83
C ALA A 240 6.40 6.72 6.32
N ASP A 241 7.63 6.18 6.38
CA ASP A 241 7.89 4.79 6.05
C ASP A 241 7.23 3.86 7.08
N ARG A 242 6.66 2.77 6.60
CA ARG A 242 5.92 1.80 7.42
C ARG A 242 6.52 0.40 7.37
N LYS A 243 7.69 0.25 6.74
CA LYS A 243 8.36 -1.02 6.56
C LYS A 243 8.87 -1.59 7.89
N GLU A 244 9.01 -2.91 7.94
CA GLU A 244 9.47 -3.66 9.10
C GLU A 244 10.94 -3.41 9.46
N ASP A 245 11.74 -2.91 8.55
CA ASP A 245 13.13 -2.53 8.78
C ASP A 245 13.31 -1.19 9.52
N TRP A 246 12.26 -0.41 9.62
CA TRP A 246 12.22 0.79 10.46
C TRP A 246 11.48 0.56 11.78
N TRP A 247 10.42 -0.32 11.75
CA TRP A 247 9.48 -0.46 12.84
C TRP A 247 9.43 -1.89 13.38
N TRP A 248 9.59 -2.02 14.69
CA TRP A 248 9.26 -3.24 15.40
C TRP A 248 7.75 -3.42 15.44
N ARG A 249 7.31 -4.56 14.93
CA ARG A 249 5.88 -4.92 14.85
C ARG A 249 5.64 -6.26 15.51
N GLU A 250 4.54 -6.32 16.29
CA GLU A 250 4.06 -7.56 16.88
C GLU A 250 2.55 -7.69 16.62
N GLN A 251 2.13 -8.80 16.08
CA GLN A 251 0.73 -9.08 15.74
C GLN A 251 0.04 -7.94 14.97
N GLY A 252 0.74 -7.38 14.00
CA GLY A 252 0.25 -6.27 13.15
C GLY A 252 0.25 -4.89 13.82
N LYS A 253 0.65 -4.78 15.09
CA LYS A 253 0.76 -3.50 15.81
C LYS A 253 2.20 -3.00 15.81
N THR A 254 2.38 -1.72 15.53
CA THR A 254 3.69 -1.07 15.69
C THR A 254 3.95 -0.81 17.17
N VAL A 255 5.04 -1.38 17.69
CA VAL A 255 5.45 -1.24 19.10
C VAL A 255 6.35 -0.02 19.27
N GLY A 256 7.25 0.22 18.32
CA GLY A 256 8.21 1.32 18.34
C GLY A 256 9.24 1.21 17.20
N PRO A 257 10.32 1.99 17.25
CA PRO A 257 11.45 1.80 16.35
C PRO A 257 12.02 0.39 16.47
N HIS A 258 12.62 -0.13 15.38
CA HIS A 258 13.28 -1.42 15.45
C HIS A 258 14.41 -1.41 16.53
N PRO A 259 14.48 -2.40 17.44
CA PRO A 259 15.41 -2.37 18.57
C PRO A 259 16.89 -2.24 18.18
N GLU A 260 17.29 -2.80 17.03
CA GLU A 260 18.64 -2.68 16.52
C GLU A 260 19.02 -1.25 16.11
N LEU A 261 18.08 -0.46 15.59
CA LEU A 261 18.30 0.96 15.32
C LEU A 261 18.60 1.74 16.60
N ILE A 262 17.81 1.49 17.66
CA ILE A 262 18.02 2.13 18.97
C ILE A 262 19.41 1.74 19.52
N ARG A 263 19.79 0.47 19.42
CA ARG A 263 21.10 0.00 19.91
C ARG A 263 22.25 0.57 19.11
N GLU A 264 22.13 0.60 17.79
CA GLU A 264 23.19 1.08 16.90
C GLU A 264 23.47 2.57 17.11
N ILE A 265 22.43 3.42 17.17
CA ILE A 265 22.62 4.87 17.38
C ILE A 265 23.15 5.18 18.80
N HIS A 266 22.76 4.40 19.81
CA HIS A 266 23.33 4.52 21.16
C HIS A 266 24.81 4.16 21.17
N ARG A 267 25.18 3.03 20.57
CA ARG A 267 26.55 2.50 20.55
C ARG A 267 27.49 3.35 19.70
N ASP A 268 27.10 3.65 18.47
CA ASP A 268 27.96 4.24 17.45
C ASP A 268 27.84 5.77 17.37
N GLY A 269 26.66 6.31 17.67
CA GLY A 269 26.38 7.75 17.73
C GLY A 269 26.59 8.36 19.10
N GLY A 270 26.60 7.57 20.17
CA GLY A 270 26.70 8.07 21.55
C GLY A 270 25.47 8.85 22.00
N VAL A 271 24.32 8.56 21.40
CA VAL A 271 23.01 9.13 21.73
C VAL A 271 22.47 8.44 22.99
N ASP A 272 21.90 9.19 23.91
CA ASP A 272 21.31 8.66 25.15
C ASP A 272 19.82 8.34 24.96
N LEU A 273 19.14 9.07 24.05
CA LEU A 273 17.71 8.96 23.83
C LEU A 273 17.37 9.10 22.34
N PHE A 274 16.89 8.01 21.76
CA PHE A 274 16.42 7.96 20.37
C PHE A 274 14.99 7.44 20.32
N TRP A 275 14.14 8.11 19.53
CA TRP A 275 12.82 7.62 19.22
C TRP A 275 12.41 7.99 17.80
N MET A 276 11.35 7.35 17.32
CA MET A 276 10.77 7.66 16.01
C MET A 276 9.27 7.92 16.11
N TYR A 277 8.79 8.84 15.29
CA TYR A 277 7.37 9.08 15.09
C TYR A 277 6.99 8.94 13.63
N SER A 278 5.77 8.44 13.38
CA SER A 278 5.09 8.68 12.12
C SER A 278 4.72 10.15 11.99
N SER A 279 4.43 10.62 10.76
CA SER A 279 3.98 12.00 10.55
C SER A 279 2.74 12.34 11.39
N VAL A 280 1.83 11.38 11.59
CA VAL A 280 0.62 11.55 12.41
C VAL A 280 0.97 11.72 13.87
N GLN A 281 1.78 10.79 14.42
CA GLN A 281 2.22 10.89 15.82
C GLN A 281 2.99 12.20 16.09
N PHE A 282 3.78 12.65 15.11
CA PHE A 282 4.53 13.89 15.23
C PHE A 282 3.60 15.09 15.43
N VAL A 283 2.55 15.26 14.62
CA VAL A 283 1.61 16.39 14.77
C VAL A 283 0.72 16.26 16.00
N GLU A 284 0.29 15.06 16.37
CA GLU A 284 -0.46 14.81 17.61
C GLU A 284 0.36 15.19 18.87
N HIS A 285 1.63 14.81 18.88
CA HIS A 285 2.54 15.15 19.98
C HIS A 285 2.96 16.63 19.94
N ALA A 286 3.06 17.26 18.76
CA ALA A 286 3.29 18.68 18.64
C ALA A 286 2.17 19.48 19.34
N ASN A 287 0.90 19.10 19.11
CA ASN A 287 -0.24 19.71 19.82
C ASN A 287 -0.19 19.52 21.35
N LYS A 288 0.41 18.42 21.81
CA LYS A 288 0.50 18.10 23.24
C LYS A 288 1.66 18.81 23.94
N TYR A 289 2.82 18.90 23.29
CA TYR A 289 4.08 19.31 23.91
C TYR A 289 4.64 20.65 23.43
N SER A 290 3.98 21.31 22.46
CA SER A 290 4.39 22.61 21.95
C SER A 290 3.21 23.58 21.91
N THR A 291 3.46 24.82 21.48
CA THR A 291 2.42 25.83 21.23
C THR A 291 1.78 25.69 19.84
N ALA A 292 2.11 24.63 19.13
CA ALA A 292 1.51 24.34 17.82
C ALA A 292 0.01 24.03 17.95
N SER A 293 -0.75 24.44 16.96
CA SER A 293 -2.17 24.10 16.84
C SER A 293 -2.41 23.50 15.46
N VAL A 294 -2.47 22.18 15.41
CA VAL A 294 -2.87 21.43 14.20
C VAL A 294 -4.30 20.94 14.41
N SER A 295 -5.18 21.27 13.47
CA SER A 295 -6.61 20.92 13.55
C SER A 295 -6.82 19.40 13.45
N THR A 296 -7.95 18.92 13.97
CA THR A 296 -8.34 17.50 13.86
C THR A 296 -8.52 17.08 12.42
N GLU A 297 -9.00 17.96 11.59
CA GLU A 297 -9.15 17.77 10.14
C GLU A 297 -7.79 17.56 9.48
N SER A 298 -6.82 18.42 9.75
CA SER A 298 -5.45 18.30 9.23
C SER A 298 -4.75 17.03 9.70
N VAL A 299 -4.94 16.63 10.98
CA VAL A 299 -4.43 15.34 11.48
C VAL A 299 -5.03 14.16 10.68
N ALA A 300 -6.34 14.21 10.37
CA ALA A 300 -6.99 13.19 9.57
C ALA A 300 -6.45 13.15 8.13
N GLU A 301 -6.23 14.31 7.50
CA GLU A 301 -5.65 14.43 6.15
C GLU A 301 -4.20 13.93 6.11
N ILE A 302 -3.36 14.30 7.08
CA ILE A 302 -1.99 13.79 7.22
C ILE A 302 -2.00 12.26 7.37
N LYS A 303 -2.96 11.72 8.12
CA LYS A 303 -3.13 10.27 8.25
C LYS A 303 -3.50 9.60 6.94
N GLN A 304 -4.41 10.18 6.17
CA GLN A 304 -4.79 9.66 4.84
C GLN A 304 -3.59 9.64 3.90
N VAL A 305 -2.83 10.75 3.82
CA VAL A 305 -1.63 10.84 2.98
C VAL A 305 -0.54 9.87 3.44
N ALA A 306 -0.35 9.69 4.75
CA ALA A 306 0.60 8.71 5.29
C ALA A 306 0.20 7.25 5.02
N LEU A 307 -1.09 6.97 4.83
CA LEU A 307 -1.61 5.66 4.44
C LEU A 307 -1.52 5.39 2.92
N PHE A 308 -1.33 6.46 2.16
CA PHE A 308 -1.25 6.41 0.72
C PHE A 308 0.07 5.79 0.27
N ASP A 309 0.00 4.66 -0.42
CA ASP A 309 1.15 4.01 -1.04
C ASP A 309 1.13 4.31 -2.56
N PRO A 310 2.06 5.17 -3.05
CA PRO A 310 2.14 5.49 -4.47
C PRO A 310 2.39 4.27 -5.36
N ASP A 311 3.08 3.25 -4.85
CA ASP A 311 3.40 2.04 -5.61
C ASP A 311 2.15 1.15 -5.79
N SER A 312 1.17 1.24 -4.87
CA SER A 312 -0.14 0.58 -5.06
C SER A 312 -0.94 1.20 -6.19
N LEU A 313 -0.82 2.52 -6.45
CA LEU A 313 -1.49 3.20 -7.57
C LEU A 313 -0.85 2.89 -8.93
N VAL A 314 0.46 2.67 -8.98
CA VAL A 314 1.11 2.23 -10.23
C VAL A 314 0.50 0.90 -10.66
N ASN A 315 0.18 0.03 -9.73
CA ASN A 315 -0.51 -1.24 -10.00
C ASN A 315 -1.98 -1.01 -10.40
N ILE A 316 -2.69 -0.09 -9.78
CA ILE A 316 -4.06 0.29 -10.15
C ILE A 316 -4.06 1.03 -11.51
N ARG A 317 -3.11 1.93 -11.76
CA ARG A 317 -2.95 2.62 -13.05
C ARG A 317 -2.61 1.69 -14.20
N ARG A 318 -1.74 0.67 -13.98
CA ARG A 318 -1.54 -0.40 -14.95
C ARG A 318 -2.84 -1.16 -15.24
N PHE A 319 -3.73 -1.24 -14.25
CA PHE A 319 -5.01 -1.92 -14.39
C PHE A 319 -6.08 -1.05 -15.09
N LEU A 320 -6.12 0.27 -14.85
CA LEU A 320 -7.12 1.20 -15.40
C LEU A 320 -6.65 1.93 -16.68
N GLY A 321 -5.36 2.06 -16.91
CA GLY A 321 -4.73 3.00 -17.86
C GLY A 321 -4.35 2.42 -19.22
N GLN A 322 -4.95 1.32 -19.68
CA GLN A 322 -4.82 0.94 -21.10
C GLN A 322 -6.07 1.41 -21.88
N PRO A 323 -5.88 2.17 -22.99
CA PRO A 323 -7.01 2.53 -23.85
C PRO A 323 -7.70 1.27 -24.33
N ARG A 324 -9.00 1.16 -24.06
CA ARG A 324 -9.86 0.07 -24.52
C ARG A 324 -10.11 0.19 -26.03
N ASN A 325 -9.09 0.01 -26.85
CA ASN A 325 -9.27 -0.40 -28.20
C ASN A 325 -9.36 -1.93 -28.19
N PHE A 326 -10.57 -2.45 -28.01
CA PHE A 326 -10.86 -3.86 -28.25
C PHE A 326 -11.05 -4.08 -29.75
N PRO A 327 -10.10 -4.68 -30.46
CA PRO A 327 -10.47 -5.55 -31.57
C PRO A 327 -11.08 -6.80 -30.94
N ALA A 328 -12.14 -7.31 -31.52
CA ALA A 328 -12.83 -8.52 -31.12
C ALA A 328 -11.95 -9.76 -31.35
N THR A 329 -10.88 -9.93 -30.58
CA THR A 329 -10.01 -11.11 -30.58
C THR A 329 -9.37 -11.28 -29.23
N ASP A 330 -9.82 -12.34 -28.58
CA ASP A 330 -9.18 -13.09 -27.50
C ASP A 330 -8.87 -12.38 -26.17
N SER A 331 -9.89 -12.36 -25.30
CA SER A 331 -9.77 -12.06 -23.86
C SER A 331 -8.71 -12.93 -23.12
N ARG A 332 -8.27 -14.03 -23.72
CA ARG A 332 -7.19 -14.90 -23.25
C ARG A 332 -5.82 -14.19 -23.26
N ASP A 333 -5.51 -13.45 -24.35
CA ASP A 333 -4.20 -12.80 -24.48
C ASP A 333 -4.03 -11.61 -23.54
N ILE A 334 -5.12 -10.95 -23.15
CA ILE A 334 -5.09 -9.85 -22.20
C ILE A 334 -4.89 -10.38 -20.77
N ALA A 335 -5.60 -11.45 -20.40
CA ALA A 335 -5.39 -12.15 -19.14
C ALA A 335 -3.96 -12.71 -19.04
N LEU A 336 -3.38 -13.20 -20.14
CA LEU A 336 -2.07 -13.82 -20.20
C LEU A 336 -0.90 -12.81 -20.08
N ARG A 337 -1.03 -11.58 -20.55
CA ARG A 337 -0.02 -10.52 -20.36
C ARG A 337 0.04 -9.98 -18.94
N PHE A 338 -1.07 -10.05 -18.19
CA PHE A 338 -1.08 -9.74 -16.76
C PHE A 338 -0.50 -10.86 -15.87
N LEU A 339 -0.25 -12.02 -16.44
CA LEU A 339 0.15 -13.25 -15.72
C LEU A 339 1.65 -13.57 -15.84
N SER A 340 2.42 -12.82 -16.64
CA SER A 340 3.85 -13.13 -16.88
C SER A 340 4.76 -12.98 -15.66
N ASP A 341 4.29 -12.37 -14.58
CA ASP A 341 5.01 -12.22 -13.31
C ASP A 341 4.37 -12.99 -12.13
N ARG A 342 3.46 -13.94 -12.42
CA ARG A 342 2.85 -14.79 -11.39
C ARG A 342 3.15 -16.24 -11.70
N PRO A 343 3.30 -17.11 -10.67
CA PRO A 343 3.31 -18.55 -10.92
C PRO A 343 2.08 -18.89 -11.74
N ASP A 344 2.25 -19.75 -12.70
CA ASP A 344 1.35 -19.98 -13.82
C ASP A 344 -0.12 -20.13 -13.40
N MET A 345 -0.92 -19.04 -13.47
CA MET A 345 -2.36 -19.09 -13.19
C MET A 345 -3.09 -20.10 -14.11
N ARG A 346 -2.52 -20.44 -15.27
CA ARG A 346 -3.05 -21.50 -16.11
C ARG A 346 -2.92 -22.84 -15.40
N LEU A 347 -1.77 -23.07 -14.76
CA LEU A 347 -1.55 -24.27 -13.96
C LEU A 347 -2.53 -24.34 -12.79
N VAL A 348 -2.71 -23.23 -12.05
CA VAL A 348 -3.68 -23.17 -10.94
C VAL A 348 -5.09 -23.48 -11.42
N VAL A 349 -5.55 -22.85 -12.51
CA VAL A 349 -6.89 -23.08 -13.08
C VAL A 349 -7.03 -24.51 -13.58
N GLN A 350 -6.03 -25.08 -14.25
CA GLN A 350 -6.03 -26.47 -14.71
C GLN A 350 -6.06 -27.48 -13.54
N CYS A 351 -5.27 -27.24 -12.49
CA CYS A 351 -5.27 -28.10 -11.30
C CYS A 351 -6.61 -28.04 -10.55
N VAL A 352 -7.23 -26.85 -10.48
CA VAL A 352 -8.58 -26.70 -9.89
C VAL A 352 -9.63 -27.39 -10.77
N GLU A 353 -9.57 -27.27 -12.10
CA GLU A 353 -10.46 -27.98 -13.03
C GLU A 353 -10.35 -29.51 -12.87
N ALA A 354 -9.12 -30.03 -12.79
CA ALA A 354 -8.85 -31.44 -12.55
C ALA A 354 -9.37 -31.87 -11.17
N TRP A 355 -9.20 -31.05 -10.13
CA TRP A 355 -9.71 -31.30 -8.79
C TRP A 355 -11.24 -31.34 -8.74
N LEU A 356 -11.94 -30.42 -9.44
CA LEU A 356 -13.41 -30.45 -9.57
C LEU A 356 -13.88 -31.70 -10.33
N SER A 357 -13.22 -32.06 -11.44
CA SER A 357 -13.58 -33.20 -12.28
C SER A 357 -13.42 -34.55 -11.57
N ARG A 358 -12.45 -34.70 -10.64
CA ARG A 358 -12.25 -35.93 -9.86
C ARG A 358 -13.44 -36.27 -8.97
N ARG A 359 -14.35 -35.34 -8.72
CA ARG A 359 -15.57 -35.55 -7.92
C ARG A 359 -16.72 -36.18 -8.71
N GLY A 360 -16.46 -36.58 -9.95
CA GLY A 360 -17.44 -37.25 -10.80
C GLY A 360 -18.51 -36.33 -11.38
N GLU A 361 -18.27 -35.01 -11.34
CA GLU A 361 -19.19 -34.00 -11.83
C GLU A 361 -18.72 -33.47 -13.20
N PHE A 362 -19.66 -33.12 -14.10
CA PHE A 362 -19.34 -32.49 -15.36
C PHE A 362 -19.00 -31.02 -15.11
N VAL A 363 -17.74 -30.64 -15.35
CA VAL A 363 -17.23 -29.29 -15.19
C VAL A 363 -17.22 -28.61 -16.56
N GLU A 364 -17.94 -27.49 -16.67
CA GLU A 364 -17.95 -26.63 -17.84
C GLU A 364 -17.09 -25.39 -17.56
N SER A 365 -15.98 -25.26 -18.30
CA SER A 365 -15.07 -24.12 -18.17
C SER A 365 -15.63 -22.88 -18.87
N ASN A 366 -15.74 -21.76 -18.14
CA ASN A 366 -16.24 -20.49 -18.65
C ASN A 366 -15.08 -19.56 -19.01
N HIS A 367 -14.48 -19.76 -20.16
CA HIS A 367 -13.31 -19.00 -20.61
C HIS A 367 -13.54 -17.50 -20.88
N ARG A 368 -14.75 -17.01 -20.85
CA ARG A 368 -15.12 -15.64 -21.27
C ARG A 368 -15.89 -14.83 -20.24
N GLY A 369 -16.13 -15.38 -19.05
CA GLY A 369 -17.03 -14.74 -18.10
C GLY A 369 -16.74 -15.07 -16.63
N PHE A 370 -17.76 -14.86 -15.84
CA PHE A 370 -17.82 -15.16 -14.43
C PHE A 370 -18.99 -16.11 -14.20
N PRO A 371 -18.86 -17.12 -13.35
CA PRO A 371 -17.63 -17.62 -12.72
C PRO A 371 -16.72 -18.40 -13.70
N ASP A 372 -15.53 -18.81 -13.25
CA ASP A 372 -14.55 -19.55 -14.08
C ASP A 372 -15.07 -20.93 -14.50
N PHE A 373 -15.84 -21.59 -13.64
CA PHE A 373 -16.41 -22.92 -13.89
C PHE A 373 -17.86 -23.03 -13.47
N PHE A 374 -18.61 -23.87 -14.20
CA PHE A 374 -19.94 -24.33 -13.83
C PHE A 374 -19.94 -25.84 -13.61
N VAL A 375 -20.64 -26.26 -12.57
CA VAL A 375 -20.95 -27.67 -12.32
C VAL A 375 -22.47 -27.82 -12.28
N ARG A 376 -23.01 -28.71 -13.13
CA ARG A 376 -24.45 -28.93 -13.23
C ARG A 376 -24.84 -30.22 -12.58
N LYS A 377 -25.85 -30.17 -11.67
CA LYS A 377 -26.49 -31.32 -11.04
C LYS A 377 -28.01 -31.25 -11.28
N GLY A 378 -28.48 -31.88 -12.35
CA GLY A 378 -29.88 -31.76 -12.75
C GLY A 378 -30.18 -30.30 -13.20
N GLU A 379 -31.14 -29.66 -12.52
CA GLU A 379 -31.47 -28.24 -12.76
C GLU A 379 -30.61 -27.28 -11.97
N GLU A 380 -29.84 -27.75 -11.01
CA GLU A 380 -28.95 -26.92 -10.20
C GLU A 380 -27.67 -26.59 -10.92
N VAL A 381 -27.29 -25.30 -10.89
CA VAL A 381 -26.04 -24.78 -11.47
C VAL A 381 -25.19 -24.18 -10.37
N HIS A 382 -24.06 -24.79 -10.08
CA HIS A 382 -23.10 -24.32 -9.11
C HIS A 382 -21.93 -23.65 -9.80
N GLY A 383 -21.67 -22.38 -9.43
CA GLY A 383 -20.56 -21.59 -9.97
C GLY A 383 -19.32 -21.66 -9.08
N TYR A 384 -18.14 -21.74 -9.71
CA TYR A 384 -16.84 -21.72 -9.03
C TYR A 384 -15.95 -20.64 -9.64
N GLU A 385 -15.44 -19.76 -8.81
CA GLU A 385 -14.49 -18.69 -9.21
C GLU A 385 -13.15 -18.91 -8.53
N VAL A 386 -12.05 -18.85 -9.28
CA VAL A 386 -10.69 -19.08 -8.80
C VAL A 386 -9.94 -17.77 -8.68
N LYS A 387 -9.37 -17.50 -7.51
CA LYS A 387 -8.51 -16.35 -7.26
C LYS A 387 -7.21 -16.78 -6.62
N TYR A 388 -6.10 -16.20 -7.08
CA TYR A 388 -4.80 -16.42 -6.48
C TYR A 388 -4.40 -15.25 -5.58
N LEU A 389 -3.88 -15.57 -4.39
CA LEU A 389 -3.34 -14.61 -3.44
C LEU A 389 -1.88 -14.93 -3.14
N ARG A 390 -1.01 -13.94 -3.30
CA ARG A 390 0.42 -14.05 -2.93
C ARG A 390 0.67 -14.09 -1.43
N SER A 391 -0.26 -13.62 -0.63
CA SER A 391 -0.15 -13.57 0.82
C SER A 391 -1.50 -13.84 1.45
N PHE A 392 -1.54 -14.84 2.29
CA PHE A 392 -2.69 -15.21 3.11
C PHE A 392 -3.17 -14.05 4.01
N ASP A 393 -2.25 -13.25 4.55
CA ASP A 393 -2.57 -12.16 5.48
C ASP A 393 -3.44 -11.06 4.86
N ARG A 394 -3.42 -10.92 3.54
CA ARG A 394 -4.23 -9.94 2.81
C ARG A 394 -5.60 -10.44 2.36
N MET A 395 -5.97 -11.67 2.67
CA MET A 395 -7.21 -12.32 2.17
C MET A 395 -8.46 -11.47 2.42
N LEU A 396 -8.67 -10.99 3.65
CA LEU A 396 -9.85 -10.22 4.06
C LEU A 396 -9.97 -8.85 3.37
N MET A 397 -8.85 -8.29 2.93
CA MET A 397 -8.75 -6.94 2.35
C MET A 397 -8.48 -6.98 0.83
N SER A 398 -8.42 -8.17 0.23
CA SER A 398 -8.15 -8.32 -1.18
C SER A 398 -9.34 -7.87 -2.02
N PRO A 399 -9.24 -6.79 -2.83
CA PRO A 399 -10.32 -6.35 -3.71
C PRO A 399 -10.75 -7.45 -4.69
N VAL A 400 -9.83 -8.32 -5.09
CA VAL A 400 -10.08 -9.41 -6.03
C VAL A 400 -11.00 -10.46 -5.40
N VAL A 401 -10.76 -10.83 -4.13
CA VAL A 401 -11.60 -11.76 -3.38
C VAL A 401 -12.96 -11.13 -3.09
N VAL A 402 -12.97 -9.90 -2.57
CA VAL A 402 -14.19 -9.18 -2.23
C VAL A 402 -15.11 -9.00 -3.45
N ASN A 403 -14.57 -8.58 -4.59
CA ASN A 403 -15.35 -8.43 -5.82
C ASN A 403 -15.88 -9.76 -6.34
N GLY A 404 -15.09 -10.84 -6.26
CA GLY A 404 -15.54 -12.18 -6.65
C GLY A 404 -16.69 -12.68 -5.78
N LEU A 405 -16.59 -12.52 -4.44
CA LEU A 405 -17.66 -12.89 -3.51
C LEU A 405 -18.93 -12.07 -3.74
N LEU A 406 -18.80 -10.76 -3.95
CA LEU A 406 -19.96 -9.89 -4.23
C LEU A 406 -20.66 -10.29 -5.53
N ARG A 407 -19.90 -10.56 -6.60
CA ARG A 407 -20.48 -11.03 -7.87
C ARG A 407 -21.15 -12.39 -7.70
N GLY A 408 -20.49 -13.35 -7.03
CA GLY A 408 -21.09 -14.67 -6.76
C GLY A 408 -22.39 -14.56 -5.98
N TYR A 409 -22.43 -13.71 -4.94
CA TYR A 409 -23.64 -13.42 -4.19
C TYR A 409 -24.78 -12.88 -5.09
N LEU A 410 -24.47 -11.93 -6.00
CA LEU A 410 -25.46 -11.37 -6.93
C LEU A 410 -25.97 -12.42 -7.91
N GLU A 411 -25.11 -13.27 -8.49
CA GLU A 411 -25.49 -14.34 -9.41
C GLU A 411 -26.46 -15.35 -8.76
N VAL A 412 -26.21 -15.69 -7.48
CA VAL A 412 -27.08 -16.59 -6.72
C VAL A 412 -28.42 -15.89 -6.37
N ASN A 413 -28.36 -14.62 -5.94
CA ASN A 413 -29.55 -13.87 -5.52
C ASN A 413 -30.49 -13.57 -6.71
N GLU A 414 -29.93 -13.40 -7.90
CA GLU A 414 -30.67 -13.19 -9.15
C GLU A 414 -31.14 -14.53 -9.82
N GLY A 415 -30.84 -15.65 -9.19
CA GLY A 415 -31.28 -16.97 -9.64
C GLY A 415 -30.56 -17.49 -10.88
N ARG A 416 -29.41 -16.89 -11.28
CA ARG A 416 -28.57 -17.39 -12.38
C ARG A 416 -27.69 -18.56 -11.96
N LEU A 417 -27.38 -18.64 -10.68
CA LEU A 417 -26.71 -19.78 -10.02
C LEU A 417 -27.57 -20.31 -8.89
N SER A 418 -27.54 -21.61 -8.68
CA SER A 418 -28.15 -22.26 -7.52
C SER A 418 -27.26 -22.17 -6.29
N ALA A 419 -25.93 -22.13 -6.50
CA ALA A 419 -24.92 -22.02 -5.46
C ALA A 419 -23.62 -21.43 -6.05
N PHE A 420 -22.76 -20.85 -5.17
CA PHE A 420 -21.48 -20.28 -5.56
C PHE A 420 -20.37 -20.59 -4.54
N THR A 421 -19.24 -21.05 -5.06
CA THR A 421 -18.02 -21.28 -4.26
C THR A 421 -16.87 -20.43 -4.76
N MET A 422 -16.24 -19.68 -3.87
CA MET A 422 -14.98 -19.01 -4.13
C MET A 422 -13.81 -19.95 -3.83
N ILE A 423 -12.93 -20.18 -4.79
CA ILE A 423 -11.68 -20.93 -4.59
C ILE A 423 -10.54 -19.92 -4.51
N ILE A 424 -9.83 -19.91 -3.40
CA ILE A 424 -8.69 -19.05 -3.14
C ILE A 424 -7.43 -19.91 -3.15
N ALA A 425 -6.66 -19.82 -4.22
CA ALA A 425 -5.34 -20.44 -4.29
C ALA A 425 -4.31 -19.50 -3.64
N ILE A 426 -3.46 -20.03 -2.77
CA ILE A 426 -2.36 -19.32 -2.10
C ILE A 426 -1.02 -19.85 -2.58
N ALA A 427 0.08 -19.15 -2.25
CA ALA A 427 1.43 -19.64 -2.52
C ALA A 427 1.69 -20.95 -1.76
N GLU A 428 2.51 -21.81 -2.34
CA GLU A 428 2.86 -23.12 -1.74
C GLU A 428 3.58 -22.94 -0.39
N GLU A 429 4.41 -21.89 -0.26
CA GLU A 429 5.08 -21.58 0.99
C GLU A 429 4.08 -21.22 2.10
N ASP A 430 3.08 -20.38 1.79
CA ASP A 430 2.01 -20.01 2.73
C ASP A 430 1.16 -21.24 3.12
N PHE A 431 0.93 -22.15 2.16
CA PHE A 431 0.19 -23.40 2.39
C PHE A 431 0.90 -24.27 3.44
N TYR A 432 2.20 -24.52 3.29
CA TYR A 432 2.96 -25.31 4.26
C TYR A 432 3.11 -24.58 5.59
N GLU A 433 3.34 -23.26 5.58
CA GLU A 433 3.41 -22.47 6.81
C GLU A 433 2.12 -22.60 7.64
N ILE A 434 0.95 -22.50 7.00
CA ILE A 434 -0.34 -22.63 7.69
C ILE A 434 -0.61 -24.08 8.12
N LEU A 435 -0.17 -25.05 7.31
CA LEU A 435 -0.36 -26.48 7.59
C LEU A 435 0.46 -26.93 8.82
N GLU A 436 1.71 -26.46 8.92
CA GLU A 436 2.64 -26.83 10.00
C GLU A 436 2.49 -25.97 11.26
N SER A 437 2.04 -24.71 11.11
CA SER A 437 1.79 -23.80 12.21
C SER A 437 0.40 -23.99 12.82
N GLN A 438 0.20 -23.49 14.06
CA GLN A 438 -1.13 -23.46 14.68
C GLN A 438 -2.06 -22.36 14.09
N ARG A 439 -1.86 -21.95 12.82
CA ARG A 439 -2.61 -20.86 12.17
C ARG A 439 -3.92 -21.31 11.50
N LYS A 440 -4.21 -22.61 11.45
CA LYS A 440 -5.51 -23.11 10.93
C LYS A 440 -6.73 -22.46 11.59
N PRO A 441 -6.80 -22.26 12.91
CA PRO A 441 -7.94 -21.57 13.55
C PRO A 441 -8.11 -20.13 13.05
N GLU A 442 -7.00 -19.40 12.83
CA GLU A 442 -7.02 -18.05 12.28
C GLU A 442 -7.58 -18.03 10.85
N LEU A 443 -7.19 -19.00 10.02
CA LEU A 443 -7.74 -19.15 8.67
C LEU A 443 -9.26 -19.34 8.71
N TYR A 444 -9.77 -20.26 9.52
CA TYR A 444 -11.22 -20.49 9.65
C TYR A 444 -11.97 -19.27 10.18
N GLU A 445 -11.40 -18.52 11.12
CA GLU A 445 -12.00 -17.26 11.60
C GLU A 445 -12.08 -16.20 10.48
N ARG A 446 -11.05 -16.09 9.65
CA ARG A 446 -11.03 -15.18 8.49
C ARG A 446 -12.09 -15.58 7.45
N LEU A 447 -12.22 -16.88 7.14
CA LEU A 447 -13.24 -17.39 6.22
C LEU A 447 -14.66 -17.16 6.76
N ALA A 448 -14.89 -17.40 8.03
CA ALA A 448 -16.17 -17.12 8.68
C ALA A 448 -16.56 -15.64 8.60
N ARG A 449 -15.60 -14.73 8.80
CA ARG A 449 -15.82 -13.28 8.65
C ARG A 449 -16.16 -12.87 7.21
N LEU A 450 -15.53 -13.51 6.21
CA LEU A 450 -15.86 -13.27 4.80
C LEU A 450 -17.26 -13.74 4.47
N LEU A 451 -17.64 -14.95 4.86
CA LEU A 451 -18.98 -15.50 4.62
C LEU A 451 -20.08 -14.75 5.39
N ALA A 452 -19.79 -14.26 6.59
CA ALA A 452 -20.73 -13.43 7.34
C ALA A 452 -21.01 -12.08 6.63
N LYS A 453 -20.00 -11.55 5.92
CA LYS A 453 -20.11 -10.27 5.20
C LYS A 453 -20.63 -10.44 3.77
N TYR A 454 -20.27 -11.54 3.12
CA TYR A 454 -20.64 -11.87 1.74
C TYR A 454 -21.21 -13.30 1.73
N PRO A 455 -22.53 -13.47 1.93
CA PRO A 455 -23.16 -14.77 2.14
C PRO A 455 -23.27 -15.57 0.83
N VAL A 456 -22.18 -16.18 0.42
CA VAL A 456 -22.10 -17.20 -0.63
C VAL A 456 -22.07 -18.59 0.00
N ASP A 457 -22.19 -19.66 -0.79
CA ASP A 457 -22.34 -21.01 -0.26
C ASP A 457 -21.09 -21.53 0.44
N SER A 458 -19.90 -21.28 -0.16
CA SER A 458 -18.66 -21.71 0.48
C SER A 458 -17.43 -20.98 -0.03
N ILE A 459 -16.34 -21.07 0.74
CA ILE A 459 -15.00 -20.66 0.34
C ILE A 459 -14.06 -21.85 0.55
N VAL A 460 -13.28 -22.16 -0.47
CA VAL A 460 -12.21 -23.16 -0.46
C VAL A 460 -10.88 -22.45 -0.51
N VAL A 461 -9.93 -22.80 0.35
CA VAL A 461 -8.54 -22.31 0.31
C VAL A 461 -7.62 -23.49 0.08
N GLY A 462 -6.66 -23.36 -0.84
CA GLY A 462 -5.70 -24.41 -1.15
C GLY A 462 -4.51 -23.86 -1.92
N ALA A 463 -3.59 -24.73 -2.31
CA ALA A 463 -2.45 -24.42 -3.13
C ALA A 463 -2.24 -25.48 -4.22
N VAL A 464 -1.47 -25.16 -5.25
CA VAL A 464 -0.95 -26.15 -6.19
C VAL A 464 0.36 -26.70 -5.61
N VAL A 465 0.35 -27.99 -5.29
CA VAL A 465 1.47 -28.75 -4.76
C VAL A 465 1.68 -29.94 -5.67
N ASP A 466 2.89 -30.16 -6.17
CA ASP A 466 3.23 -31.27 -7.09
C ASP A 466 2.25 -31.40 -8.28
N GLU A 467 1.90 -30.27 -8.90
CA GLU A 467 0.96 -30.17 -10.04
C GLU A 467 -0.49 -30.60 -9.70
N GLU A 468 -0.86 -30.72 -8.43
CA GLU A 468 -2.21 -31.00 -7.98
C GLU A 468 -2.75 -29.86 -7.06
N PHE A 469 -4.07 -29.61 -7.12
CA PHE A 469 -4.69 -28.65 -6.21
C PHE A 469 -5.02 -29.34 -4.90
N GLU A 470 -4.29 -28.97 -3.85
CA GLU A 470 -4.51 -29.45 -2.49
C GLU A 470 -5.30 -28.46 -1.66
N VAL A 471 -6.33 -28.97 -0.96
CA VAL A 471 -7.23 -28.14 -0.13
C VAL A 471 -6.70 -28.04 1.29
N LEU A 472 -6.48 -26.80 1.75
CA LEU A 472 -6.08 -26.47 3.10
C LEU A 472 -7.29 -26.31 4.03
N ALA A 473 -8.33 -25.65 3.53
CA ALA A 473 -9.57 -25.37 4.28
C ALA A 473 -10.77 -25.24 3.32
N HIS A 474 -11.93 -25.76 3.78
CA HIS A 474 -13.21 -25.54 3.14
C HIS A 474 -14.20 -25.07 4.20
N HIS A 475 -14.75 -23.87 4.03
CA HIS A 475 -15.72 -23.28 4.98
C HIS A 475 -17.04 -23.03 4.27
N LYS A 476 -18.13 -23.62 4.79
CA LYS A 476 -19.49 -23.50 4.27
C LYS A 476 -20.29 -22.49 5.07
N SER A 477 -21.18 -21.76 4.43
CA SER A 477 -22.15 -20.90 5.09
C SER A 477 -23.14 -21.75 5.91
N HIS A 478 -23.37 -21.39 7.17
CA HIS A 478 -24.32 -22.10 8.05
C HIS A 478 -25.74 -21.92 7.51
N GLY A 479 -26.30 -22.96 6.90
CA GLY A 479 -27.69 -22.92 6.45
C GLY A 479 -28.17 -24.03 5.52
N ARG A 480 -27.33 -24.87 4.94
CA ARG A 480 -27.74 -26.05 4.17
C ARG A 480 -26.80 -27.21 4.48
N GLY A 481 -27.38 -28.21 5.17
CA GLY A 481 -26.61 -29.36 5.65
C GLY A 481 -26.06 -30.22 4.53
N ASP A 482 -24.83 -30.62 4.67
CA ASP A 482 -24.34 -32.00 4.63
C ASP A 482 -22.86 -32.01 4.98
N ASP A 483 -22.50 -32.61 6.10
CA ASP A 483 -21.13 -32.71 6.62
C ASP A 483 -20.40 -33.96 6.11
N SER A 484 -20.65 -34.41 4.91
CA SER A 484 -19.94 -35.55 4.34
C SER A 484 -19.20 -35.15 3.10
N LEU A 485 -17.93 -34.78 3.25
CA LEU A 485 -16.85 -34.97 2.28
C LEU A 485 -15.59 -34.19 2.71
N ILE A 486 -14.79 -34.80 3.58
CA ILE A 486 -13.35 -34.63 3.67
C ILE A 486 -12.71 -35.75 2.87
#